data_d07bb9f7eaf195c3ea9c620f6f23a133
#
_entry.id   d07bb9f7eaf195c3ea9c620f6f23a133
#
_cell.length_a   1.000
_cell.length_b   1.000
_cell.length_c   1.000
_cell.angle_alpha   90.00
_cell.angle_beta   90.00
_cell.angle_gamma   90.00
#
_symmetry.space_group_name_H-M   'P 1'
#
loop_
_entity.id
_entity.type
_entity.pdbx_description
1 polymer ?
#
loop_
_entity_poly.entity_id
_entity_poly.type
_entity_poly.pdbx_seq_one_letter_code
_entity_poly.pdbx_strand_id
1 'polypeptide(L)'
;NKHLRRRYSFFWRHKVRLLLVTGDEAAIEQLVPGLQESQWLEGNCTVLIYGGSLTAEHDTEKYAALRKLRRGRPLDGIVRVIPQSFNLTPQVSDNDLRGLEKISELLRYSAPVWRWQLCSSHWSQGTRPEQAVGASFPPRAKEDDVIRQLELMLPALRAQGMSQVAENSSHDFLLRLGQHLKDGGIARWAQQLVPWLSASQQRVPLRGLMFSLSGSQSPENAVAYTDAENYVPESQRHALTLPATWQGIVDDCPRVRGRRVGMAWEQTLAWILMIIIG
;
A
#
# COMPACT_ATOMS: atom_id res chain seq x y z
N ASN A 1 -7.52 -12.42 16.37
CA ASN A 1 -7.02 -11.95 17.67
C ASN A 1 -6.32 -13.06 18.46
N LYS A 2 -6.93 -14.25 18.64
CA LYS A 2 -6.33 -15.38 19.37
C LYS A 2 -5.03 -15.84 18.68
N HIS A 3 -5.02 -15.97 17.36
CA HIS A 3 -3.84 -16.35 16.56
C HIS A 3 -2.67 -15.36 16.77
N LEU A 4 -2.90 -14.06 16.57
CA LEU A 4 -1.88 -13.02 16.72
C LEU A 4 -1.35 -12.94 18.16
N ARG A 5 -2.19 -13.16 19.18
CA ARG A 5 -1.75 -13.25 20.57
C ARG A 5 -0.85 -14.45 20.84
N ARG A 6 -1.15 -15.60 20.24
CA ARG A 6 -0.32 -16.81 20.39
C ARG A 6 1.05 -16.63 19.74
N ARG A 7 1.10 -16.00 18.56
CA ARG A 7 2.34 -15.85 17.77
C ARG A 7 3.22 -14.71 18.25
N TYR A 8 2.64 -13.56 18.61
CA TYR A 8 3.36 -12.33 18.95
C TYR A 8 3.20 -11.86 20.39
N SER A 9 2.65 -12.66 21.27
CA SER A 9 2.38 -12.37 22.68
C SER A 9 1.26 -11.33 22.92
N PHE A 10 1.09 -10.94 24.18
CA PHE A 10 0.06 -9.99 24.59
C PHE A 10 0.20 -8.61 23.91
N PHE A 11 1.43 -8.20 23.61
CA PHE A 11 1.74 -6.89 23.00
C PHE A 11 1.69 -6.88 21.46
N TRP A 12 1.10 -7.89 20.80
CA TRP A 12 1.04 -7.98 19.34
C TRP A 12 0.53 -6.72 18.65
N ARG A 13 -0.38 -5.96 19.28
CA ARG A 13 -0.97 -4.73 18.75
C ARG A 13 0.05 -3.63 18.46
N HIS A 14 1.17 -3.64 19.15
CA HIS A 14 2.28 -2.71 18.97
C HIS A 14 3.36 -3.24 18.03
N LYS A 15 3.48 -4.57 17.96
CA LYS A 15 4.52 -5.24 17.16
C LYS A 15 4.09 -5.51 15.72
N VAL A 16 2.83 -5.88 15.52
CA VAL A 16 2.30 -6.28 14.22
C VAL A 16 1.75 -5.08 13.46
N ARG A 17 2.11 -4.97 12.17
CA ARG A 17 1.57 -3.98 11.24
C ARG A 17 0.39 -4.58 10.50
N LEU A 18 -0.71 -3.84 10.38
CA LEU A 18 -1.89 -4.22 9.63
C LEU A 18 -2.00 -3.30 8.41
N LEU A 19 -1.83 -3.85 7.22
CA LEU A 19 -1.89 -3.15 5.95
C LEU A 19 -3.05 -3.68 5.11
N LEU A 20 -3.92 -2.79 4.66
CA LEU A 20 -5.00 -3.12 3.72
C LEU A 20 -4.49 -2.91 2.30
N VAL A 21 -4.59 -3.93 1.46
CA VAL A 21 -4.18 -3.87 0.05
C VAL A 21 -5.42 -3.75 -0.82
N THR A 22 -5.55 -2.65 -1.54
CA THR A 22 -6.71 -2.34 -2.39
C THR A 22 -6.30 -2.14 -3.84
N GLY A 23 -7.15 -2.48 -4.77
CA GLY A 23 -6.89 -2.33 -6.19
C GLY A 23 -7.71 -3.31 -7.01
N ASP A 24 -7.44 -3.33 -8.32
CA ASP A 24 -8.00 -4.34 -9.19
C ASP A 24 -7.46 -5.72 -8.79
N GLU A 25 -8.29 -6.74 -8.84
CA GLU A 25 -7.94 -8.10 -8.43
C GLU A 25 -6.67 -8.60 -9.11
N ALA A 26 -6.56 -8.42 -10.43
CA ALA A 26 -5.39 -8.82 -11.19
C ALA A 26 -4.12 -8.07 -10.76
N ALA A 27 -4.24 -6.78 -10.43
CA ALA A 27 -3.11 -5.99 -9.95
C ALA A 27 -2.66 -6.41 -8.55
N ILE A 28 -3.61 -6.70 -7.67
CA ILE A 28 -3.31 -7.21 -6.32
C ILE A 28 -2.62 -8.57 -6.42
N GLU A 29 -3.13 -9.48 -7.27
CA GLU A 29 -2.54 -10.81 -7.46
C GLU A 29 -1.11 -10.74 -8.02
N GLN A 30 -0.84 -9.78 -8.91
CA GLN A 30 0.51 -9.54 -9.42
C GLN A 30 1.48 -9.03 -8.35
N LEU A 31 1.01 -8.25 -7.39
CA LEU A 31 1.83 -7.70 -6.33
C LEU A 31 1.96 -8.65 -5.13
N VAL A 32 0.88 -9.29 -4.75
CA VAL A 32 0.79 -10.19 -3.60
C VAL A 32 -0.01 -11.44 -4.00
N PRO A 33 0.65 -12.42 -4.63
CA PRO A 33 -0.01 -13.65 -5.06
C PRO A 33 -0.70 -14.37 -3.90
N GLY A 34 -1.91 -14.86 -4.13
CA GLY A 34 -2.72 -15.60 -3.16
C GLY A 34 -3.40 -14.76 -2.08
N LEU A 35 -3.25 -13.43 -2.09
CA LEU A 35 -3.88 -12.58 -1.09
C LEU A 35 -5.41 -12.56 -1.23
N GLN A 36 -5.93 -12.58 -2.46
CA GLN A 36 -7.36 -12.62 -2.72
C GLN A 36 -7.99 -13.91 -2.20
N GLU A 37 -7.38 -15.05 -2.48
CA GLU A 37 -7.86 -16.36 -2.05
C GLU A 37 -7.82 -16.51 -0.54
N SER A 38 -6.69 -16.15 0.08
CA SER A 38 -6.46 -16.29 1.52
C SER A 38 -7.14 -15.21 2.35
N GLN A 39 -7.55 -14.08 1.75
CA GLN A 39 -8.10 -12.88 2.37
C GLN A 39 -7.13 -12.13 3.29
N TRP A 40 -6.12 -12.77 3.82
CA TRP A 40 -5.02 -12.16 4.57
C TRP A 40 -3.78 -13.07 4.54
N LEU A 41 -2.62 -12.44 4.55
CA LEU A 41 -1.32 -13.10 4.60
C LEU A 41 -0.47 -12.48 5.70
N GLU A 42 0.34 -13.28 6.37
CA GLU A 42 1.14 -12.86 7.53
C GLU A 42 2.61 -13.21 7.34
N GLY A 43 3.48 -12.24 7.59
CA GLY A 43 4.93 -12.44 7.58
C GLY A 43 5.67 -11.24 8.16
N ASN A 44 6.83 -11.47 8.79
CA ASN A 44 7.71 -10.42 9.31
C ASN A 44 6.99 -9.36 10.17
N CYS A 45 6.19 -9.80 11.14
CA CYS A 45 5.37 -8.93 11.98
C CYS A 45 4.41 -8.01 11.20
N THR A 46 3.99 -8.43 10.00
CA THR A 46 3.05 -7.68 9.16
C THR A 46 1.93 -8.61 8.70
N VAL A 47 0.72 -8.09 8.67
CA VAL A 47 -0.45 -8.76 8.10
C VAL A 47 -0.95 -7.91 6.95
N LEU A 48 -0.95 -8.50 5.75
CA LEU A 48 -1.59 -7.94 4.57
C LEU A 48 -3.02 -8.44 4.52
N ILE A 49 -3.97 -7.53 4.35
CA ILE A 49 -5.40 -7.82 4.33
C ILE A 49 -5.94 -7.46 2.95
N TYR A 50 -6.68 -8.38 2.33
CA TYR A 50 -7.32 -8.12 1.06
C TYR A 50 -8.45 -7.09 1.20
N GLY A 51 -8.32 -5.96 0.50
CA GLY A 51 -9.30 -4.88 0.50
C GLY A 51 -10.21 -4.87 -0.74
N GLY A 52 -9.78 -5.52 -1.81
CA GLY A 52 -10.50 -5.55 -3.08
C GLY A 52 -10.54 -4.21 -3.80
N SER A 53 -11.46 -4.09 -4.75
CA SER A 53 -11.66 -2.88 -5.54
C SER A 53 -12.27 -1.75 -4.72
N LEU A 54 -11.78 -0.53 -4.91
CA LEU A 54 -12.32 0.68 -4.26
C LEU A 54 -13.70 1.10 -4.80
N THR A 55 -14.05 0.63 -6.00
CA THR A 55 -15.32 0.95 -6.66
C THR A 55 -16.42 -0.07 -6.37
N ALA A 56 -16.05 -1.24 -5.83
CA ALA A 56 -16.99 -2.27 -5.45
C ALA A 56 -17.69 -1.96 -4.12
N GLU A 57 -18.75 -2.69 -3.83
CA GLU A 57 -19.41 -2.64 -2.54
C GLU A 57 -18.46 -3.11 -1.44
N HIS A 58 -18.32 -2.31 -0.38
CA HIS A 58 -17.41 -2.61 0.70
C HIS A 58 -18.07 -3.54 1.73
N ASP A 59 -17.33 -4.57 2.12
CA ASP A 59 -17.72 -5.48 3.21
C ASP A 59 -17.69 -4.77 4.57
N THR A 60 -18.86 -4.29 4.99
CA THR A 60 -19.02 -3.55 6.24
C THR A 60 -18.67 -4.38 7.47
N GLU A 61 -18.86 -5.71 7.42
CA GLU A 61 -18.55 -6.62 8.53
C GLU A 61 -17.03 -6.74 8.71
N LYS A 62 -16.28 -6.83 7.62
CA LYS A 62 -14.82 -6.83 7.63
C LYS A 62 -14.26 -5.59 8.33
N TYR A 63 -14.74 -4.41 7.98
CA TYR A 63 -14.28 -3.15 8.57
C TYR A 63 -14.71 -3.01 10.03
N ALA A 64 -15.89 -3.47 10.38
CA ALA A 64 -16.33 -3.53 11.77
C ALA A 64 -15.45 -4.49 12.61
N ALA A 65 -15.07 -5.62 12.04
CA ALA A 65 -14.16 -6.57 12.68
C ALA A 65 -12.76 -5.97 12.91
N LEU A 66 -12.22 -5.22 11.93
CA LEU A 66 -10.93 -4.53 12.06
C LEU A 66 -10.97 -3.48 13.18
N ARG A 67 -12.05 -2.70 13.29
CA ARG A 67 -12.22 -1.76 14.41
C ARG A 67 -12.25 -2.43 15.77
N LYS A 68 -12.90 -3.60 15.87
CA LYS A 68 -12.92 -4.40 17.11
C LYS A 68 -11.57 -5.03 17.41
N LEU A 69 -10.83 -5.42 16.38
CA LEU A 69 -9.53 -6.06 16.52
C LEU A 69 -8.51 -5.13 17.18
N ARG A 70 -8.44 -3.88 16.72
CA ARG A 70 -7.52 -2.88 17.24
C ARG A 70 -8.19 -1.50 17.33
N ARG A 71 -8.74 -1.21 18.52
CA ARG A 71 -9.41 0.06 18.77
C ARG A 71 -8.44 1.25 18.66
N GLY A 72 -8.90 2.33 18.04
CA GLY A 72 -8.16 3.59 17.91
C GLY A 72 -7.17 3.66 16.75
N ARG A 73 -6.63 2.53 16.28
CA ARG A 73 -5.80 2.43 15.08
C ARG A 73 -6.06 1.10 14.37
N PRO A 74 -7.20 0.95 13.68
CA PRO A 74 -7.59 -0.31 13.05
C PRO A 74 -6.59 -0.82 12.02
N LEU A 75 -5.97 0.10 11.26
CA LEU A 75 -4.94 -0.17 10.27
C LEU A 75 -3.72 0.72 10.51
N ASP A 76 -2.55 0.23 10.13
CA ASP A 76 -1.32 1.02 10.05
C ASP A 76 -1.20 1.76 8.73
N GLY A 77 -1.78 1.22 7.66
CA GLY A 77 -1.78 1.84 6.36
C GLY A 77 -2.66 1.12 5.35
N ILE A 78 -2.84 1.79 4.23
CA ILE A 78 -3.52 1.27 3.04
C ILE A 78 -2.54 1.33 1.88
N VAL A 79 -2.39 0.24 1.14
CA VAL A 79 -1.62 0.17 -0.09
C VAL A 79 -2.60 0.11 -1.25
N ARG A 80 -2.64 1.19 -2.05
CA ARG A 80 -3.45 1.25 -3.27
C ARG A 80 -2.61 0.79 -4.45
N VAL A 81 -2.88 -0.40 -4.95
CA VAL A 81 -2.22 -0.97 -6.12
C VAL A 81 -2.85 -0.42 -7.39
N ILE A 82 -2.03 0.14 -8.26
CA ILE A 82 -2.44 0.68 -9.56
C ILE A 82 -1.94 -0.29 -10.63
N PRO A 83 -2.83 -0.74 -11.55
CA PRO A 83 -2.46 -1.68 -12.59
C PRO A 83 -1.39 -1.10 -13.53
N GLN A 84 -0.82 -1.96 -14.33
CA GLN A 84 0.19 -1.59 -15.33
C GLN A 84 -0.29 -0.49 -16.25
N SER A 85 0.59 0.49 -16.50
CA SER A 85 0.42 1.49 -17.52
C SER A 85 1.62 1.49 -18.47
N PHE A 86 1.37 1.38 -19.77
CA PHE A 86 2.44 1.42 -20.78
C PHE A 86 3.19 2.75 -20.78
N ASN A 87 2.52 3.83 -20.46
CA ASN A 87 3.09 5.19 -20.53
C ASN A 87 3.46 5.76 -19.17
N LEU A 88 3.36 4.98 -18.07
CA LEU A 88 3.52 5.47 -16.69
C LEU A 88 2.73 6.78 -16.42
N THR A 89 1.65 6.98 -17.19
CA THR A 89 0.80 8.12 -16.97
C THR A 89 0.04 7.92 -15.67
N PRO A 90 0.17 8.81 -14.71
CA PRO A 90 -0.54 8.69 -13.46
C PRO A 90 -2.04 8.72 -13.72
N GLN A 91 -2.75 7.66 -13.39
CA GLN A 91 -4.20 7.65 -13.40
C GLN A 91 -4.69 7.92 -11.99
N VAL A 92 -5.20 9.11 -11.77
CA VAL A 92 -5.88 9.47 -10.52
C VAL A 92 -7.36 9.52 -10.83
N SER A 93 -8.09 8.58 -10.28
CA SER A 93 -9.54 8.54 -10.38
C SER A 93 -10.17 9.19 -9.14
N ASP A 94 -11.13 10.07 -9.34
CA ASP A 94 -11.96 10.60 -8.26
C ASP A 94 -12.70 9.46 -7.52
N ASN A 95 -12.97 8.36 -8.21
CA ASN A 95 -13.57 7.18 -7.61
C ASN A 95 -12.63 6.51 -6.60
N ASP A 96 -11.32 6.54 -6.82
CA ASP A 96 -10.35 6.04 -5.85
C ASP A 96 -10.39 6.85 -4.55
N LEU A 97 -10.45 8.18 -4.63
CA LEU A 97 -10.57 9.04 -3.47
C LEU A 97 -11.86 8.76 -2.69
N ARG A 98 -12.98 8.67 -3.40
CA ARG A 98 -14.28 8.35 -2.78
C ARG A 98 -14.28 6.97 -2.11
N GLY A 99 -13.67 5.97 -2.76
CA GLY A 99 -13.54 4.63 -2.20
C GLY A 99 -12.71 4.63 -0.92
N LEU A 100 -11.58 5.33 -0.90
CA LEU A 100 -10.73 5.47 0.29
C LEU A 100 -11.41 6.28 1.41
N GLU A 101 -12.18 7.32 1.07
CA GLU A 101 -13.00 8.06 2.02
C GLU A 101 -14.05 7.14 2.66
N LYS A 102 -14.72 6.31 1.86
CA LYS A 102 -15.70 5.35 2.35
C LYS A 102 -15.08 4.33 3.31
N ILE A 103 -13.90 3.80 2.98
CA ILE A 103 -13.15 2.93 3.90
C ILE A 103 -12.83 3.66 5.20
N SER A 104 -12.40 4.92 5.13
CA SER A 104 -12.10 5.73 6.31
C SER A 104 -13.34 5.95 7.20
N GLU A 105 -14.50 6.14 6.60
CA GLU A 105 -15.78 6.24 7.32
C GLU A 105 -16.14 4.93 8.02
N LEU A 106 -16.03 3.79 7.30
CA LEU A 106 -16.31 2.47 7.85
C LEU A 106 -15.37 2.09 8.99
N LEU A 107 -14.09 2.44 8.86
CA LEU A 107 -13.08 2.24 9.90
C LEU A 107 -13.18 3.26 11.04
N ARG A 108 -13.85 4.40 10.84
CA ARG A 108 -13.77 5.59 11.70
C ARG A 108 -12.34 6.05 11.92
N TYR A 109 -11.51 5.82 10.91
CA TYR A 109 -10.08 6.11 10.95
C TYR A 109 -9.53 6.26 9.54
N SER A 110 -8.89 7.39 9.29
CA SER A 110 -8.19 7.65 8.03
C SER A 110 -6.75 7.18 8.16
N ALA A 111 -6.46 6.01 7.61
CA ALA A 111 -5.12 5.44 7.61
C ALA A 111 -4.24 6.09 6.54
N PRO A 112 -2.91 6.16 6.74
CA PRO A 112 -1.98 6.61 5.71
C PRO A 112 -2.08 5.74 4.46
N VAL A 113 -1.95 6.34 3.28
CA VAL A 113 -2.07 5.65 1.99
C VAL A 113 -0.74 5.71 1.24
N TRP A 114 -0.28 4.57 0.76
CA TRP A 114 0.79 4.43 -0.22
C TRP A 114 0.19 4.02 -1.55
N ARG A 115 0.53 4.74 -2.61
CA ARG A 115 0.25 4.30 -3.98
C ARG A 115 1.37 3.40 -4.46
N TRP A 116 1.01 2.27 -5.02
CA TRP A 116 1.95 1.34 -5.63
C TRP A 116 1.62 1.19 -7.11
N GLN A 117 2.45 1.79 -7.95
CA GLN A 117 2.30 1.72 -9.39
C GLN A 117 3.04 0.50 -9.94
N LEU A 118 2.29 -0.40 -10.56
CA LEU A 118 2.88 -1.47 -11.35
C LEU A 118 3.32 -0.93 -12.70
N CYS A 119 4.53 -1.27 -13.10
CA CYS A 119 5.12 -0.84 -14.35
C CYS A 119 5.05 -1.95 -15.39
N SER A 120 5.14 -1.59 -16.66
CA SER A 120 5.02 -2.52 -17.76
C SER A 120 6.12 -3.57 -17.79
N SER A 121 5.76 -4.82 -18.09
CA SER A 121 6.70 -5.94 -18.15
C SER A 121 7.69 -5.89 -19.30
N HIS A 122 7.46 -5.07 -20.34
CA HIS A 122 8.40 -4.96 -21.46
C HIS A 122 9.71 -4.21 -21.12
N TRP A 123 9.75 -3.57 -19.95
CA TRP A 123 10.95 -2.91 -19.47
C TRP A 123 11.99 -3.85 -18.91
N SER A 124 11.62 -5.07 -18.64
CA SER A 124 12.51 -6.08 -18.11
C SER A 124 12.12 -7.45 -18.62
N GLN A 125 13.09 -8.25 -18.95
CA GLN A 125 12.90 -9.59 -19.48
C GLN A 125 13.72 -10.60 -18.68
N GLY A 126 13.24 -11.85 -18.65
CA GLY A 126 13.92 -12.93 -17.95
C GLY A 126 13.80 -12.87 -16.42
N THR A 127 14.63 -13.65 -15.76
CA THR A 127 14.74 -13.62 -14.28
C THR A 127 15.40 -12.34 -13.85
N ARG A 128 14.74 -11.60 -12.99
CA ARG A 128 15.22 -10.32 -12.49
C ARG A 128 15.19 -10.27 -10.98
N PRO A 129 16.10 -9.52 -10.34
CA PRO A 129 16.03 -9.28 -8.92
C PRO A 129 14.73 -8.51 -8.60
N GLU A 130 14.24 -8.70 -7.40
CA GLU A 130 13.12 -7.92 -6.92
C GLU A 130 13.46 -6.43 -6.94
N GLN A 131 12.60 -5.65 -7.55
CA GLN A 131 12.82 -4.22 -7.76
C GLN A 131 11.54 -3.47 -7.42
N ALA A 132 11.50 -2.89 -6.24
CA ALA A 132 10.58 -1.83 -5.95
C ALA A 132 11.34 -0.65 -5.36
N VAL A 133 10.98 0.51 -5.82
CA VAL A 133 11.54 1.77 -5.36
C VAL A 133 10.41 2.74 -5.09
N GLY A 134 10.63 3.71 -4.24
CA GLY A 134 9.59 4.65 -3.91
C GLY A 134 10.09 5.83 -3.10
N ALA A 135 9.20 6.80 -2.96
CA ALA A 135 9.40 7.97 -2.14
C ALA A 135 8.31 8.06 -1.08
N SER A 136 8.69 8.39 0.15
CA SER A 136 7.76 8.75 1.22
C SER A 136 7.62 10.25 1.30
N PHE A 137 6.39 10.71 1.53
CA PHE A 137 6.07 12.13 1.62
C PHE A 137 5.88 12.56 3.08
N PRO A 138 6.23 13.81 3.42
CA PRO A 138 5.98 14.33 4.76
C PRO A 138 4.47 14.41 5.05
N PRO A 139 4.07 14.48 6.32
CA PRO A 139 2.69 14.78 6.67
C PRO A 139 2.25 16.11 6.06
N ARG A 140 1.04 16.15 5.48
CA ARG A 140 0.52 17.33 4.77
C ARG A 140 1.40 17.81 3.62
N ALA A 141 1.98 16.87 2.88
CA ALA A 141 2.80 17.16 1.71
C ALA A 141 2.07 18.08 0.72
N LYS A 142 2.83 18.98 0.13
CA LYS A 142 2.42 19.82 -0.98
C LYS A 142 3.03 19.29 -2.28
N GLU A 143 2.63 19.86 -3.40
CA GLU A 143 3.17 19.50 -4.71
C GLU A 143 4.72 19.59 -4.75
N ASP A 144 5.29 20.66 -4.20
CA ASP A 144 6.75 20.85 -4.14
C ASP A 144 7.45 19.77 -3.30
N ASP A 145 6.78 19.23 -2.26
CA ASP A 145 7.34 18.14 -1.47
C ASP A 145 7.39 16.85 -2.28
N VAL A 146 6.38 16.58 -3.09
CA VAL A 146 6.36 15.43 -4.00
C VAL A 146 7.47 15.54 -5.02
N ILE A 147 7.60 16.71 -5.67
CA ILE A 147 8.67 16.97 -6.64
C ILE A 147 10.02 16.70 -6.02
N ARG A 148 10.31 17.31 -4.87
CA ARG A 148 11.58 17.15 -4.15
C ARG A 148 11.89 15.71 -3.79
N GLN A 149 10.92 14.97 -3.26
CA GLN A 149 11.13 13.57 -2.88
C GLN A 149 11.38 12.67 -4.09
N LEU A 150 10.71 12.91 -5.21
CA LEU A 150 10.95 12.17 -6.44
C LEU A 150 12.31 12.53 -7.07
N GLU A 151 12.72 13.80 -7.02
CA GLU A 151 14.05 14.22 -7.46
C GLU A 151 15.16 13.58 -6.65
N LEU A 152 14.99 13.45 -5.33
CA LEU A 152 15.97 12.81 -4.45
C LEU A 152 16.18 11.31 -4.77
N MET A 153 15.23 10.66 -5.44
CA MET A 153 15.38 9.28 -5.90
C MET A 153 16.32 9.13 -7.10
N LEU A 154 16.43 10.13 -7.95
CA LEU A 154 17.11 10.02 -9.26
C LEU A 154 18.57 9.55 -9.17
N PRO A 155 19.42 10.06 -8.26
CA PRO A 155 20.80 9.59 -8.14
C PRO A 155 20.90 8.10 -7.78
N ALA A 156 20.05 7.64 -6.84
CA ALA A 156 20.02 6.25 -6.42
C ALA A 156 19.51 5.32 -7.52
N LEU A 157 18.45 5.72 -8.24
CA LEU A 157 17.94 4.98 -9.40
C LEU A 157 19.02 4.81 -10.47
N ARG A 158 19.77 5.88 -10.75
CA ARG A 158 20.87 5.82 -11.71
C ARG A 158 22.00 4.90 -11.25
N ALA A 159 22.46 5.06 -10.02
CA ALA A 159 23.58 4.26 -9.49
C ALA A 159 23.24 2.77 -9.42
N GLN A 160 22.09 2.43 -8.85
CA GLN A 160 21.64 1.04 -8.76
C GLN A 160 21.29 0.46 -10.14
N GLY A 161 20.65 1.26 -11.00
CA GLY A 161 20.31 0.84 -12.35
C GLY A 161 21.55 0.54 -13.19
N MET A 162 22.60 1.35 -13.09
CA MET A 162 23.88 1.08 -13.78
C MET A 162 24.53 -0.21 -13.27
N SER A 163 24.52 -0.45 -11.96
CA SER A 163 25.04 -1.69 -11.38
C SER A 163 24.28 -2.92 -11.91
N GLN A 164 22.95 -2.86 -11.95
CA GLN A 164 22.13 -3.97 -12.42
C GLN A 164 22.32 -4.26 -13.92
N VAL A 165 22.41 -3.22 -14.73
CA VAL A 165 22.66 -3.39 -16.19
C VAL A 165 24.06 -3.92 -16.44
N ALA A 166 25.05 -3.56 -15.61
CA ALA A 166 26.40 -4.13 -15.71
C ALA A 166 26.44 -5.64 -15.43
N GLU A 167 25.58 -6.11 -14.52
CA GLU A 167 25.44 -7.53 -14.23
C GLU A 167 24.61 -8.25 -15.30
N ASN A 168 23.51 -7.65 -15.74
CA ASN A 168 22.65 -8.18 -16.77
C ASN A 168 21.97 -7.03 -17.54
N SER A 169 22.24 -6.91 -18.82
CA SER A 169 21.73 -5.83 -19.68
C SER A 169 20.20 -5.77 -19.78
N SER A 170 19.50 -6.86 -19.46
CA SER A 170 18.03 -6.89 -19.42
C SER A 170 17.44 -6.29 -18.14
N HIS A 171 18.25 -6.05 -17.11
CA HIS A 171 17.82 -5.47 -15.85
C HIS A 171 17.83 -3.93 -15.88
N ASP A 172 17.16 -3.35 -16.84
CA ASP A 172 17.21 -1.91 -17.13
C ASP A 172 16.05 -1.09 -16.51
N PHE A 173 15.21 -1.72 -15.69
CA PHE A 173 14.02 -1.08 -15.14
C PHE A 173 14.32 0.21 -14.37
N LEU A 174 15.30 0.20 -13.47
CA LEU A 174 15.62 1.37 -12.64
C LEU A 174 16.17 2.53 -13.49
N LEU A 175 16.97 2.24 -14.53
CA LEU A 175 17.44 3.26 -15.45
C LEU A 175 16.30 3.88 -16.26
N ARG A 176 15.41 3.05 -16.78
CA ARG A 176 14.25 3.53 -17.55
C ARG A 176 13.28 4.33 -16.70
N LEU A 177 13.02 3.87 -15.45
CA LEU A 177 12.21 4.61 -14.50
C LEU A 177 12.84 5.98 -14.19
N GLY A 178 14.14 6.00 -13.89
CA GLY A 178 14.87 7.25 -13.62
C GLY A 178 14.82 8.21 -14.81
N GLN A 179 15.01 7.71 -16.03
CA GLN A 179 14.90 8.52 -17.24
C GLN A 179 13.48 9.06 -17.44
N HIS A 180 12.47 8.20 -17.27
CA HIS A 180 11.05 8.60 -17.37
C HIS A 180 10.69 9.71 -16.36
N LEU A 181 11.14 9.57 -15.11
CA LEU A 181 10.91 10.59 -14.08
C LEU A 181 11.61 11.91 -14.44
N LYS A 182 12.85 11.85 -14.90
CA LYS A 182 13.62 13.02 -15.31
C LYS A 182 13.00 13.73 -16.53
N ASP A 183 12.46 12.99 -17.48
CA ASP A 183 11.87 13.51 -18.73
C ASP A 183 10.42 14.02 -18.54
N GLY A 184 10.18 14.73 -17.46
CA GLY A 184 8.90 15.34 -17.12
C GLY A 184 7.94 14.41 -16.34
N GLY A 185 8.35 13.20 -16.01
CA GLY A 185 7.55 12.28 -15.19
C GLY A 185 7.28 12.82 -13.79
N ILE A 186 8.27 13.45 -13.16
CA ILE A 186 8.12 14.06 -11.83
C ILE A 186 7.02 15.10 -11.81
N ALA A 187 7.03 16.03 -12.78
CA ALA A 187 6.01 17.07 -12.86
C ALA A 187 4.61 16.48 -13.09
N ARG A 188 4.49 15.49 -13.97
CA ARG A 188 3.21 14.80 -14.23
C ARG A 188 2.69 14.11 -12.98
N TRP A 189 3.55 13.38 -12.24
CA TRP A 189 3.16 12.74 -11.00
C TRP A 189 2.74 13.74 -9.94
N ALA A 190 3.52 14.80 -9.73
CA ALA A 190 3.20 15.84 -8.77
C ALA A 190 1.84 16.48 -9.07
N GLN A 191 1.61 16.89 -10.31
CA GLN A 191 0.35 17.49 -10.73
C GLN A 191 -0.85 16.56 -10.55
N GLN A 192 -0.71 15.29 -10.89
CA GLN A 192 -1.78 14.30 -10.77
C GLN A 192 -2.10 13.92 -9.29
N LEU A 193 -1.14 14.09 -8.40
CA LEU A 193 -1.34 13.83 -6.99
C LEU A 193 -1.91 15.04 -6.23
N VAL A 194 -1.96 16.23 -6.83
CA VAL A 194 -2.49 17.46 -6.19
C VAL A 194 -3.86 17.23 -5.50
N PRO A 195 -4.86 16.56 -6.11
CA PRO A 195 -6.13 16.29 -5.44
C PRO A 195 -6.01 15.48 -4.16
N TRP A 196 -4.97 14.63 -4.06
CA TRP A 196 -4.67 13.81 -2.89
C TRP A 196 -3.86 14.56 -1.82
N LEU A 197 -3.25 15.69 -2.21
CA LEU A 197 -2.41 16.53 -1.36
C LEU A 197 -3.15 17.73 -0.76
N SER A 198 -4.36 18.04 -1.24
CA SER A 198 -5.13 19.22 -0.81
C SER A 198 -5.41 19.21 0.69
N ALA A 199 -4.67 20.04 1.40
CA ALA A 199 -4.53 20.00 2.84
C ALA A 199 -5.82 20.32 3.62
N SER A 200 -6.74 21.09 3.05
CA SER A 200 -7.95 21.54 3.73
C SER A 200 -9.07 20.50 3.78
N GLN A 201 -9.01 19.50 2.92
CA GLN A 201 -10.05 18.47 2.78
C GLN A 201 -9.51 17.04 2.86
N GLN A 202 -8.24 16.85 3.19
CA GLN A 202 -7.62 15.53 3.22
C GLN A 202 -8.27 14.61 4.24
N ARG A 203 -9.24 13.85 3.78
CA ARG A 203 -9.73 12.67 4.49
C ARG A 203 -8.82 11.47 4.32
N VAL A 204 -7.93 11.51 3.31
CA VAL A 204 -7.03 10.42 2.92
C VAL A 204 -5.60 10.94 2.84
N PRO A 205 -4.74 10.66 3.84
CA PRO A 205 -3.37 11.15 3.86
C PRO A 205 -2.48 10.31 2.94
N LEU A 206 -2.12 10.86 1.78
CA LEU A 206 -1.12 10.25 0.90
C LEU A 206 0.26 10.32 1.56
N ARG A 207 0.91 9.16 1.70
CA ARG A 207 2.19 9.05 2.40
C ARG A 207 3.37 8.67 1.50
N GLY A 208 3.11 8.04 0.39
CA GLY A 208 4.19 7.65 -0.52
C GLY A 208 3.70 7.14 -1.86
N LEU A 209 4.68 7.00 -2.75
CA LEU A 209 4.53 6.46 -4.10
C LEU A 209 5.60 5.43 -4.33
N MET A 210 5.19 4.20 -4.65
CA MET A 210 6.05 3.08 -4.95
C MET A 210 5.94 2.70 -6.43
N PHE A 211 7.04 2.21 -7.00
CA PHE A 211 7.10 1.68 -8.36
C PHE A 211 7.74 0.30 -8.33
N SER A 212 7.15 -0.64 -9.03
CA SER A 212 7.76 -1.95 -9.29
C SER A 212 7.32 -2.48 -10.64
N LEU A 213 8.07 -3.43 -11.16
CA LEU A 213 7.59 -4.23 -12.26
C LEU A 213 6.46 -5.13 -11.77
N SER A 214 5.47 -5.36 -12.61
CA SER A 214 4.49 -6.41 -12.36
C SER A 214 5.23 -7.74 -12.32
N GLY A 215 4.95 -8.56 -11.32
CA GLY A 215 5.49 -9.90 -11.28
C GLY A 215 5.11 -10.63 -12.56
N SER A 216 6.09 -10.92 -13.40
CA SER A 216 5.94 -12.03 -14.32
C SER A 216 5.80 -13.24 -13.42
N GLN A 217 4.62 -13.84 -13.39
CA GLN A 217 4.50 -15.19 -12.87
C GLN A 217 5.34 -16.06 -13.80
N SER A 218 6.61 -16.24 -13.44
CA SER A 218 7.36 -17.34 -13.99
C SER A 218 6.62 -18.60 -13.54
N PRO A 219 6.15 -19.44 -14.44
CA PRO A 219 5.47 -20.70 -14.06
C PRO A 219 6.35 -21.55 -13.14
N GLU A 220 7.66 -21.34 -13.11
CA GLU A 220 8.59 -22.00 -12.19
C GLU A 220 8.40 -21.60 -10.72
N ASN A 221 7.94 -20.39 -10.41
CA ASN A 221 7.62 -20.02 -9.04
C ASN A 221 6.23 -20.49 -8.61
N ALA A 222 5.32 -20.74 -9.56
CA ALA A 222 4.03 -21.35 -9.27
C ALA A 222 4.16 -22.87 -9.01
N VAL A 223 5.15 -23.54 -9.63
CA VAL A 223 5.39 -24.98 -9.47
C VAL A 223 6.01 -25.30 -8.11
N ALA A 224 6.76 -24.38 -7.49
CA ALA A 224 7.30 -24.60 -6.15
C ALA A 224 6.23 -24.71 -5.02
N TYR A 225 4.98 -24.37 -5.33
CA TYR A 225 3.87 -24.48 -4.37
C TYR A 225 2.93 -25.67 -4.64
N THR A 226 3.06 -26.36 -5.80
CA THR A 226 2.11 -27.42 -6.21
C THR A 226 2.61 -28.85 -6.00
N ASP A 227 3.86 -29.08 -5.64
CA ASP A 227 4.42 -30.44 -5.48
C ASP A 227 4.57 -30.93 -4.04
N ALA A 228 3.88 -30.35 -3.09
CA ALA A 228 3.79 -30.94 -1.76
C ALA A 228 2.37 -31.49 -1.54
N GLU A 229 2.15 -32.75 -1.85
CA GLU A 229 1.11 -33.58 -1.23
C GLU A 229 1.30 -33.70 0.29
N ASN A 230 1.68 -32.62 0.95
CA ASN A 230 1.76 -32.55 2.39
C ASN A 230 0.66 -31.63 2.87
N TYR A 231 -0.23 -32.20 3.69
CA TYR A 231 -1.15 -31.48 4.54
C TYR A 231 -0.45 -30.30 5.19
N VAL A 232 -0.57 -29.12 4.58
CA VAL A 232 -0.08 -27.86 5.14
C VAL A 232 -1.11 -27.42 6.17
N PRO A 233 -0.78 -27.36 7.46
CA PRO A 233 -1.68 -26.87 8.49
C PRO A 233 -2.26 -25.51 8.08
N GLU A 234 -3.52 -25.27 8.41
CA GLU A 234 -4.22 -24.01 8.08
C GLU A 234 -3.45 -22.78 8.53
N SER A 235 -2.67 -22.88 9.60
CA SER A 235 -1.76 -21.85 10.11
C SER A 235 -0.58 -21.53 9.18
N GLN A 236 -0.20 -22.43 8.27
CA GLN A 236 0.89 -22.20 7.31
C GLN A 236 0.39 -21.65 5.97
N ARG A 237 -0.90 -21.80 5.65
CA ARG A 237 -1.50 -21.26 4.43
C ARG A 237 -1.48 -19.74 4.35
N HIS A 238 -1.38 -19.08 5.50
CA HIS A 238 -1.32 -17.62 5.61
C HIS A 238 0.10 -17.08 5.83
N ALA A 239 1.11 -17.95 5.81
CA ALA A 239 2.49 -17.52 6.00
C ALA A 239 3.02 -16.85 4.72
N LEU A 240 3.55 -15.66 4.86
CA LEU A 240 4.16 -14.88 3.80
C LEU A 240 5.56 -14.44 4.24
N THR A 241 6.55 -14.68 3.37
CA THR A 241 7.83 -13.99 3.49
C THR A 241 7.69 -12.65 2.77
N LEU A 242 7.63 -11.56 3.54
CA LEU A 242 7.53 -10.22 2.95
C LEU A 242 8.82 -9.89 2.23
N PRO A 243 8.74 -9.57 0.94
CA PRO A 243 9.87 -9.05 0.20
C PRO A 243 10.43 -7.78 0.82
N ALA A 244 11.73 -7.54 0.64
CA ALA A 244 12.41 -6.33 1.12
C ALA A 244 11.76 -5.04 0.62
N THR A 245 11.06 -5.10 -0.51
CA THR A 245 10.34 -3.99 -1.15
C THR A 245 9.20 -3.42 -0.30
N TRP A 246 8.62 -4.21 0.58
CA TRP A 246 7.60 -3.76 1.53
C TRP A 246 8.21 -3.09 2.76
N GLN A 247 9.50 -3.29 3.00
CA GLN A 247 10.16 -2.85 4.23
C GLN A 247 10.06 -1.34 4.43
N GLY A 248 10.18 -0.55 3.37
CA GLY A 248 10.06 0.91 3.44
C GLY A 248 8.70 1.36 4.00
N ILE A 249 7.60 0.72 3.57
CA ILE A 249 6.25 1.00 4.08
C ILE A 249 6.13 0.56 5.55
N VAL A 250 6.59 -0.65 5.85
CA VAL A 250 6.53 -1.22 7.21
C VAL A 250 7.31 -0.38 8.20
N ASP A 251 8.49 0.10 7.83
CA ASP A 251 9.37 0.93 8.67
C ASP A 251 8.81 2.35 8.87
N ASP A 252 8.06 2.87 7.90
CA ASP A 252 7.43 4.18 8.00
C ASP A 252 6.14 4.17 8.85
N CYS A 253 5.45 3.04 8.92
CA CYS A 253 4.19 2.88 9.67
C CYS A 253 4.23 3.37 11.13
N PRO A 254 5.30 3.13 11.93
CA PRO A 254 5.36 3.63 13.30
C PRO A 254 5.43 5.15 13.40
N ARG A 255 6.03 5.79 12.39
CA ARG A 255 6.27 7.24 12.33
C ARG A 255 5.06 8.02 11.86
N VAL A 256 4.12 7.33 11.17
CA VAL A 256 2.94 7.93 10.57
C VAL A 256 1.70 7.47 11.29
N ARG A 257 0.93 8.42 11.79
CA ARG A 257 -0.37 8.15 12.39
C ARG A 257 -1.47 8.68 11.48
N GLY A 258 -2.51 7.87 11.27
CA GLY A 258 -3.73 8.32 10.67
C GLY A 258 -4.54 9.22 11.61
N ARG A 259 -5.67 9.67 11.14
CA ARG A 259 -6.59 10.54 11.86
C ARG A 259 -7.90 9.81 12.16
N ARG A 260 -8.44 9.99 13.36
CA ARG A 260 -9.80 9.52 13.66
C ARG A 260 -10.81 10.31 12.84
N VAL A 261 -11.76 9.60 12.23
CA VAL A 261 -12.85 10.16 11.43
C VAL A 261 -14.15 9.91 12.18
N GLY A 262 -14.99 10.95 12.35
CA GLY A 262 -16.37 10.80 12.76
C GLY A 262 -16.62 10.78 14.26
N MET A 263 -16.36 11.88 14.94
CA MET A 263 -17.31 12.49 15.85
C MET A 263 -17.53 13.91 15.35
N ALA A 264 -18.67 14.17 14.73
CA ALA A 264 -19.06 15.55 14.48
C ALA A 264 -19.16 16.23 15.85
N TRP A 265 -18.30 17.23 16.08
CA TRP A 265 -18.34 18.06 17.29
C TRP A 265 -19.75 18.58 17.58
N GLU A 266 -20.53 18.79 16.54
CA GLU A 266 -21.94 19.18 16.60
C GLU A 266 -22.80 18.16 17.34
N GLN A 267 -22.60 16.86 17.13
CA GLN A 267 -23.34 15.82 17.87
C GLN A 267 -22.89 15.73 19.33
N THR A 268 -21.59 15.89 19.57
CA THR A 268 -21.07 15.86 20.94
C THR A 268 -21.51 17.08 21.73
N LEU A 269 -21.53 18.26 21.11
CA LEU A 269 -22.06 19.48 21.69
C LEU A 269 -23.60 19.39 21.93
N ALA A 270 -24.35 18.82 20.98
CA ALA A 270 -25.77 18.59 21.15
C ALA A 270 -26.06 17.65 22.34
N TRP A 271 -25.29 16.57 22.49
CA TRP A 271 -25.41 15.67 23.66
C TRP A 271 -25.00 16.35 24.96
N ILE A 272 -23.94 17.16 24.98
CA ILE A 272 -23.52 17.92 26.16
C ILE A 272 -24.60 18.97 26.53
N LEU A 273 -25.15 19.66 25.54
CA LEU A 273 -26.23 20.62 25.75
C LEU A 273 -27.52 19.93 26.27
N MET A 274 -27.87 18.76 25.74
CA MET A 274 -29.00 17.97 26.25
C MET A 274 -28.83 17.56 27.72
N ILE A 275 -27.60 17.23 28.14
CA ILE A 275 -27.30 16.85 29.52
C ILE A 275 -27.32 18.07 30.48
N ILE A 276 -27.00 19.26 29.96
CA ILE A 276 -26.98 20.48 30.78
C ILE A 276 -28.39 21.10 30.94
N ILE A 277 -29.30 20.87 29.99
CA ILE A 277 -30.63 21.46 29.97
C ILE A 277 -31.71 20.52 30.59
N GLY A 278 -31.42 19.22 30.71
CA GLY A 278 -32.31 18.23 31.35
C GLY A 278 -31.91 17.93 32.77
#